data_aa166f6f461e07d9f09a45b86ebdb58b
#
_entry.id   aa166f6f461e07d9f09a45b86ebdb58b
#
_cell.length_a   1.000
_cell.length_b   1.000
_cell.length_c   1.000
_cell.angle_alpha   90.00
_cell.angle_beta   90.00
_cell.angle_gamma   90.00
#
_symmetry.space_group_name_H-M   'P 1'
#
loop_
_entity.id
_entity.type
_entity.pdbx_description
1 polymer ?
#
loop_
_entity_poly.entity_id
_entity_poly.type
_entity_poly.pdbx_seq_one_letter_code
_entity_poly.pdbx_strand_id
1 'polypeptide(L)'
;MDMKKMAGAAVLAAGLLLGGAGSVWAAHLEDIAARGTLRVGTTGDYRPMSYKDADGKYEGFDTELAVKLADSLHVKVEYVPTTWKTLSADTAAGKFDLALCGITRTFDRERTLAMSDGYLLFGKTILCRKGEEGKYKSLADLDRPEVKVMVNPGGTNEKFAKSRLPHATLLIHEKNAEIPSLIAEGKADIMITETMEARRYVRMNEKLAAPLVDKPFTRSRFGALMAKGDQDFLNYVNFFLAEMETDGTMDALEDTYIK
;
A
#
# COMPACT_ATOMS: atom_id res chain seq x y z
N MET A 1 -50.02 -60.38 47.00
CA MET A 1 -50.70 -59.16 47.49
C MET A 1 -49.92 -58.00 46.97
N ASP A 2 -50.54 -57.26 46.16
CA ASP A 2 -50.07 -56.36 45.10
C ASP A 2 -49.03 -55.29 45.43
N MET A 3 -48.00 -55.32 44.67
CA MET A 3 -47.07 -54.15 44.50
C MET A 3 -47.48 -53.40 43.23
N LYS A 4 -48.03 -52.25 43.39
CA LYS A 4 -48.31 -51.33 42.28
C LYS A 4 -47.09 -50.59 41.89
N LYS A 5 -46.71 -50.75 40.62
CA LYS A 5 -45.65 -50.01 39.89
C LYS A 5 -46.06 -48.54 39.72
N MET A 6 -45.21 -47.63 40.07
CA MET A 6 -45.27 -46.23 39.60
C MET A 6 -44.04 -45.96 38.71
N ALA A 7 -44.31 -45.80 37.43
CA ALA A 7 -43.32 -45.35 36.45
C ALA A 7 -43.25 -43.81 36.48
N GLY A 8 -42.10 -43.30 36.83
CA GLY A 8 -41.81 -41.87 36.72
C GLY A 8 -41.27 -41.55 35.31
N ALA A 9 -41.99 -40.71 34.57
CA ALA A 9 -41.56 -40.21 33.29
C ALA A 9 -40.53 -39.06 33.50
N ALA A 10 -39.30 -39.28 33.09
CA ALA A 10 -38.30 -38.24 33.00
C ALA A 10 -38.50 -37.45 31.70
N VAL A 11 -38.94 -36.24 31.80
CA VAL A 11 -38.97 -35.28 30.67
C VAL A 11 -37.57 -34.71 30.49
N LEU A 12 -36.87 -35.17 29.46
CA LEU A 12 -35.64 -34.53 28.96
C LEU A 12 -36.04 -33.21 28.24
N ALA A 13 -35.81 -32.07 28.87
CA ALA A 13 -35.82 -30.77 28.21
C ALA A 13 -34.52 -30.62 27.43
N ALA A 14 -34.55 -30.92 26.13
CA ALA A 14 -33.47 -30.57 25.22
C ALA A 14 -33.50 -29.04 24.99
N GLY A 15 -32.67 -28.29 25.74
CA GLY A 15 -32.42 -26.90 25.49
C GLY A 15 -31.63 -26.76 24.17
N LEU A 16 -32.30 -26.33 23.10
CA LEU A 16 -31.65 -25.83 21.90
C LEU A 16 -30.89 -24.54 22.26
N LEU A 17 -29.60 -24.65 22.51
CA LEU A 17 -28.68 -23.54 22.41
C LEU A 17 -28.58 -23.18 20.93
N LEU A 18 -29.46 -22.29 20.45
CA LEU A 18 -29.23 -21.52 19.26
C LEU A 18 -28.09 -20.55 19.59
N GLY A 19 -26.86 -21.03 19.48
CA GLY A 19 -25.68 -20.20 19.40
C GLY A 19 -25.83 -19.37 18.12
N GLY A 20 -26.24 -18.12 18.28
CA GLY A 20 -26.22 -17.17 17.21
C GLY A 20 -24.77 -17.09 16.71
N ALA A 21 -24.53 -17.63 15.51
CA ALA A 21 -23.39 -17.23 14.71
C ALA A 21 -23.65 -15.74 14.36
N GLY A 22 -23.40 -14.87 15.33
CA GLY A 22 -23.29 -13.44 15.10
C GLY A 22 -22.22 -13.30 14.04
N SER A 23 -22.60 -12.71 12.93
CA SER A 23 -21.72 -12.41 11.81
C SER A 23 -20.49 -11.67 12.35
N VAL A 24 -19.34 -12.32 12.29
CA VAL A 24 -18.01 -11.80 12.63
C VAL A 24 -17.62 -10.62 11.70
N TRP A 25 -18.50 -10.19 10.82
CA TRP A 25 -18.24 -9.31 9.68
C TRP A 25 -18.55 -7.83 9.91
N ALA A 26 -19.34 -7.46 10.92
CA ALA A 26 -19.68 -6.05 11.23
C ALA A 26 -18.76 -5.43 12.28
N ALA A 27 -17.81 -6.20 12.83
CA ALA A 27 -17.07 -5.82 14.02
C ALA A 27 -15.92 -4.82 13.78
N HIS A 28 -15.41 -4.66 12.54
CA HIS A 28 -14.15 -3.94 12.36
C HIS A 28 -14.29 -2.42 12.54
N LEU A 29 -15.33 -1.80 11.95
CA LEU A 29 -15.62 -0.37 12.18
C LEU A 29 -15.96 -0.10 13.66
N GLU A 30 -16.74 -1.00 14.29
CA GLU A 30 -17.08 -0.92 15.71
C GLU A 30 -15.84 -1.11 16.59
N ASP A 31 -14.94 -2.05 16.23
CA ASP A 31 -13.69 -2.29 16.94
C ASP A 31 -12.73 -1.09 16.83
N ILE A 32 -12.62 -0.46 15.65
CA ILE A 32 -11.86 0.77 15.45
C ILE A 32 -12.41 1.89 16.32
N ALA A 33 -13.73 2.09 16.32
CA ALA A 33 -14.40 3.10 17.12
C ALA A 33 -14.23 2.85 18.62
N ALA A 34 -14.43 1.61 19.08
CA ALA A 34 -14.27 1.24 20.49
C ALA A 34 -12.82 1.39 20.97
N ARG A 35 -11.84 1.08 20.12
CA ARG A 35 -10.41 1.25 20.39
C ARG A 35 -10.00 2.72 20.35
N GLY A 36 -10.73 3.57 19.65
CA GLY A 36 -10.42 4.99 19.44
C GLY A 36 -9.19 5.23 18.55
N THR A 37 -8.81 4.23 17.74
CA THR A 37 -7.57 4.28 16.95
C THR A 37 -7.71 3.50 15.65
N LEU A 38 -7.34 4.12 14.53
CA LEU A 38 -7.15 3.48 13.22
C LEU A 38 -5.69 3.09 13.07
N ARG A 39 -5.41 1.78 13.00
CA ARG A 39 -4.05 1.27 12.78
C ARG A 39 -3.75 1.23 11.28
N VAL A 40 -2.73 1.97 10.87
CA VAL A 40 -2.36 2.13 9.45
C VAL A 40 -0.98 1.54 9.19
N GLY A 41 -0.93 0.46 8.40
CA GLY A 41 0.31 -0.14 7.95
C GLY A 41 1.03 0.76 6.94
N THR A 42 2.31 1.05 7.18
CA THR A 42 3.10 1.90 6.30
C THR A 42 4.57 1.48 6.27
N THR A 43 5.22 1.61 5.10
CA THR A 43 6.65 1.29 4.94
C THR A 43 7.55 2.44 5.38
N GLY A 44 7.06 3.68 5.30
CA GLY A 44 7.80 4.88 5.70
C GLY A 44 9.07 5.16 4.90
N ASP A 45 9.20 4.61 3.70
CA ASP A 45 10.38 4.71 2.85
C ASP A 45 10.08 5.16 1.41
N TYR A 46 8.86 5.66 1.16
CA TYR A 46 8.37 5.95 -0.18
C TYR A 46 7.82 7.39 -0.32
N ARG A 47 8.70 8.34 -0.67
CA ARG A 47 8.29 9.71 -1.02
C ARG A 47 7.63 9.76 -2.40
N PRO A 48 6.61 10.59 -2.62
CA PRO A 48 5.97 11.50 -1.66
C PRO A 48 4.78 10.88 -0.91
N MET A 49 4.57 9.55 -0.97
CA MET A 49 3.38 8.88 -0.45
C MET A 49 3.43 8.69 1.07
N SER A 50 4.48 8.06 1.58
CA SER A 50 4.70 7.86 3.00
C SER A 50 6.19 7.78 3.30
N TYR A 51 6.67 8.66 4.14
CA TYR A 51 8.07 8.72 4.54
C TYR A 51 8.18 8.99 6.04
N LYS A 52 9.05 8.26 6.71
CA LYS A 52 9.39 8.48 8.11
C LYS A 52 10.67 9.27 8.19
N ASP A 53 10.63 10.44 8.81
CA ASP A 53 11.81 11.29 9.00
C ASP A 53 12.75 10.79 10.11
N ALA A 54 13.84 11.49 10.35
CA ALA A 54 14.83 11.16 11.37
C ALA A 54 14.27 11.25 12.81
N ASP A 55 13.27 12.10 13.03
CA ASP A 55 12.60 12.28 14.32
C ASP A 55 11.48 11.24 14.54
N GLY A 56 11.26 10.37 13.55
CA GLY A 56 10.27 9.31 13.61
C GLY A 56 8.86 9.72 13.20
N LYS A 57 8.67 10.94 12.69
CA LYS A 57 7.40 11.45 12.20
C LYS A 57 7.15 10.95 10.78
N TYR A 58 5.90 10.51 10.54
CA TYR A 58 5.45 10.16 9.21
C TYR A 58 4.90 11.39 8.47
N GLU A 59 5.25 11.52 7.18
CA GLU A 59 4.79 12.58 6.29
C GLU A 59 4.50 12.03 4.90
N GLY A 60 3.66 12.71 4.14
CA GLY A 60 3.35 12.38 2.75
C GLY A 60 1.86 12.29 2.47
N PHE A 61 1.54 12.11 1.19
CA PHE A 61 0.17 12.06 0.69
C PHE A 61 -0.69 11.02 1.42
N ASP A 62 -0.24 9.77 1.48
CA ASP A 62 -0.99 8.68 2.11
C ASP A 62 -1.02 8.79 3.63
N THR A 63 0.00 9.40 4.24
CA THR A 63 -0.04 9.70 5.67
C THR A 63 -1.11 10.72 6.01
N GLU A 64 -1.23 11.78 5.23
CA GLU A 64 -2.29 12.78 5.43
C GLU A 64 -3.67 12.20 5.11
N LEU A 65 -3.78 11.40 4.05
CA LEU A 65 -5.02 10.69 3.71
C LEU A 65 -5.48 9.77 4.86
N ALA A 66 -4.54 9.10 5.53
CA ALA A 66 -4.81 8.28 6.71
C ALA A 66 -5.33 9.10 7.90
N VAL A 67 -4.79 10.30 8.12
CA VAL A 67 -5.29 11.22 9.15
C VAL A 67 -6.73 11.61 8.86
N LYS A 68 -7.04 12.00 7.62
CA LYS A 68 -8.41 12.37 7.21
C LYS A 68 -9.40 11.21 7.32
N LEU A 69 -8.97 9.99 6.99
CA LEU A 69 -9.79 8.79 7.19
C LEU A 69 -10.06 8.55 8.68
N ALA A 70 -9.07 8.70 9.54
CA ALA A 70 -9.26 8.56 10.99
C ALA A 70 -10.17 9.66 11.57
N ASP A 71 -10.03 10.90 11.08
CA ASP A 71 -10.89 12.01 11.45
C ASP A 71 -12.36 11.73 11.08
N SER A 72 -12.63 11.15 9.91
CA SER A 72 -13.98 10.76 9.48
C SER A 72 -14.58 9.67 10.37
N LEU A 73 -13.75 8.85 10.99
CA LEU A 73 -14.14 7.83 11.99
C LEU A 73 -14.15 8.34 13.43
N HIS A 74 -13.80 9.62 13.67
CA HIS A 74 -13.63 10.22 14.98
C HIS A 74 -12.63 9.51 15.90
N VAL A 75 -11.53 9.00 15.32
CA VAL A 75 -10.46 8.26 16.02
C VAL A 75 -9.08 8.86 15.69
N LYS A 76 -8.04 8.38 16.38
CA LYS A 76 -6.64 8.75 16.10
C LYS A 76 -5.98 7.78 15.13
N VAL A 77 -4.95 8.24 14.41
CA VAL A 77 -4.09 7.35 13.62
C VAL A 77 -3.00 6.75 14.50
N GLU A 78 -2.76 5.45 14.33
CA GLU A 78 -1.57 4.74 14.79
C GLU A 78 -0.85 4.13 13.59
N TYR A 79 0.37 4.59 13.30
CA TYR A 79 1.17 4.02 12.21
C TYR A 79 1.89 2.76 12.66
N VAL A 80 1.63 1.65 11.96
CA VAL A 80 2.24 0.33 12.21
C VAL A 80 3.30 0.08 11.14
N PRO A 81 4.60 0.01 11.51
CA PRO A 81 5.65 -0.25 10.54
C PRO A 81 5.50 -1.61 9.86
N THR A 82 5.70 -1.64 8.55
CA THR A 82 5.82 -2.84 7.73
C THR A 82 6.92 -2.66 6.68
N THR A 83 7.14 -3.65 5.81
CA THR A 83 8.09 -3.57 4.70
C THR A 83 7.42 -4.00 3.40
N TRP A 84 7.93 -3.58 2.25
CA TRP A 84 7.41 -4.03 0.95
C TRP A 84 7.38 -5.55 0.82
N LYS A 85 8.34 -6.23 1.45
CA LYS A 85 8.48 -7.69 1.44
C LYS A 85 7.41 -8.38 2.29
N THR A 86 7.02 -7.79 3.42
CA THR A 86 6.06 -8.40 4.37
C THR A 86 4.66 -7.81 4.28
N LEU A 87 4.46 -6.69 3.57
CA LEU A 87 3.21 -5.93 3.49
C LEU A 87 1.97 -6.81 3.30
N SER A 88 1.98 -7.70 2.30
CA SER A 88 0.81 -8.54 2.03
C SER A 88 0.55 -9.58 3.13
N ALA A 89 1.60 -10.15 3.72
CA ALA A 89 1.49 -11.10 4.84
C ALA A 89 1.03 -10.39 6.12
N ASP A 90 1.57 -9.21 6.40
CA ASP A 90 1.20 -8.39 7.57
C ASP A 90 -0.26 -7.93 7.48
N THR A 91 -0.72 -7.55 6.26
CA THR A 91 -2.14 -7.22 5.99
C THR A 91 -3.04 -8.44 6.22
N ALA A 92 -2.69 -9.60 5.65
CA ALA A 92 -3.47 -10.82 5.83
C ALA A 92 -3.55 -11.29 7.29
N ALA A 93 -2.51 -11.01 8.07
CA ALA A 93 -2.43 -11.32 9.50
C ALA A 93 -3.17 -10.30 10.40
N GLY A 94 -3.76 -9.24 9.83
CA GLY A 94 -4.49 -8.22 10.60
C GLY A 94 -3.60 -7.41 11.55
N LYS A 95 -2.31 -7.22 11.24
CA LYS A 95 -1.41 -6.42 12.09
C LYS A 95 -1.83 -4.95 12.16
N PHE A 96 -2.55 -4.48 11.18
CA PHE A 96 -3.16 -3.16 11.07
C PHE A 96 -4.53 -3.29 10.38
N ASP A 97 -5.34 -2.26 10.48
CA ASP A 97 -6.70 -2.26 9.92
C ASP A 97 -6.68 -2.09 8.39
N LEU A 98 -5.81 -1.23 7.89
CA LEU A 98 -5.50 -1.08 6.47
C LEU A 98 -4.06 -0.62 6.30
N ALA A 99 -3.53 -0.74 5.08
CA ALA A 99 -2.24 -0.15 4.73
C ALA A 99 -2.41 0.96 3.68
N LEU A 100 -1.71 2.09 3.90
CA LEU A 100 -1.61 3.27 3.04
C LEU A 100 -0.15 3.71 2.96
N CYS A 101 0.51 3.50 1.83
CA CYS A 101 1.90 3.90 1.58
C CYS A 101 2.26 3.83 0.08
N GLY A 102 1.39 4.27 -0.82
CA GLY A 102 1.62 4.19 -2.26
C GLY A 102 1.50 2.77 -2.80
N ILE A 103 0.45 2.07 -2.41
CA ILE A 103 0.28 0.65 -2.75
C ILE A 103 -0.37 0.51 -4.12
N THR A 104 0.38 0.05 -5.12
CA THR A 104 -0.15 -0.21 -6.46
C THR A 104 -1.27 -1.24 -6.43
N ARG A 105 -2.42 -0.94 -7.03
CA ARG A 105 -3.49 -1.90 -7.26
C ARG A 105 -3.04 -2.94 -8.28
N THR A 106 -3.13 -4.22 -7.91
CA THR A 106 -2.78 -5.34 -8.78
C THR A 106 -3.77 -6.49 -8.61
N PHE A 107 -3.98 -7.28 -9.67
CA PHE A 107 -4.82 -8.49 -9.58
C PHE A 107 -4.29 -9.50 -8.56
N ASP A 108 -2.97 -9.62 -8.38
CA ASP A 108 -2.39 -10.50 -7.37
C ASP A 108 -2.80 -10.12 -5.95
N ARG A 109 -2.74 -8.80 -5.63
CA ARG A 109 -3.18 -8.29 -4.33
C ARG A 109 -4.68 -8.47 -4.15
N GLU A 110 -5.49 -8.09 -5.14
CA GLU A 110 -6.94 -8.22 -5.08
C GLU A 110 -7.40 -9.69 -4.97
N ARG A 111 -6.67 -10.62 -5.57
CA ARG A 111 -7.00 -12.04 -5.46
C ARG A 111 -6.86 -12.58 -4.03
N THR A 112 -5.92 -12.09 -3.24
CA THR A 112 -5.59 -12.61 -1.90
C THR A 112 -6.00 -11.69 -0.76
N LEU A 113 -6.14 -10.40 -1.04
CA LEU A 113 -6.48 -9.32 -0.11
C LEU A 113 -7.62 -8.49 -0.70
N ALA A 114 -8.07 -7.46 -0.01
CA ALA A 114 -9.01 -6.48 -0.52
C ALA A 114 -8.26 -5.17 -0.83
N MET A 115 -8.58 -4.56 -1.97
CA MET A 115 -8.06 -3.24 -2.34
C MET A 115 -9.21 -2.26 -2.52
N SER A 116 -9.06 -1.06 -1.98
CA SER A 116 -10.00 0.02 -2.21
C SER A 116 -10.08 0.42 -3.69
N ASP A 117 -11.03 1.25 -4.03
CA ASP A 117 -11.02 2.02 -5.27
C ASP A 117 -9.70 2.75 -5.45
N GLY A 118 -9.35 3.02 -6.70
CA GLY A 118 -8.04 3.57 -7.01
C GLY A 118 -8.04 5.08 -6.98
N TYR A 119 -7.13 5.65 -6.25
CA TYR A 119 -6.80 7.08 -6.27
C TYR A 119 -5.43 7.29 -6.94
N LEU A 120 -5.10 8.51 -7.34
CA LEU A 120 -3.88 8.93 -8.05
C LEU A 120 -3.48 8.01 -9.22
N LEU A 121 -3.42 8.59 -10.40
CA LEU A 121 -2.91 7.91 -11.59
C LEU A 121 -1.40 8.07 -11.68
N PHE A 122 -0.69 6.97 -11.92
CA PHE A 122 0.76 6.97 -12.10
C PHE A 122 1.21 5.89 -13.09
N GLY A 123 2.50 5.80 -13.34
CA GLY A 123 3.08 4.72 -14.14
C GLY A 123 4.54 4.44 -13.76
N LYS A 124 5.02 3.26 -14.13
CA LYS A 124 6.42 2.89 -13.98
C LYS A 124 7.28 3.73 -14.91
N THR A 125 8.35 4.26 -14.38
CA THR A 125 9.35 5.06 -15.08
C THR A 125 10.74 4.73 -14.54
N ILE A 126 11.73 5.51 -14.94
CA ILE A 126 13.09 5.39 -14.44
C ILE A 126 13.56 6.71 -13.81
N LEU A 127 14.48 6.56 -12.87
CA LEU A 127 15.35 7.61 -12.39
C LEU A 127 16.78 7.26 -12.79
N CYS A 128 17.52 8.22 -13.38
CA CYS A 128 18.90 8.06 -13.79
C CYS A 128 19.73 9.28 -13.40
N ARG A 129 21.04 9.25 -13.65
CA ARG A 129 21.88 10.44 -13.50
C ARG A 129 21.56 11.48 -14.57
N LYS A 130 21.61 12.75 -14.17
CA LYS A 130 21.52 13.88 -15.10
C LYS A 130 22.69 13.85 -16.11
N GLY A 131 22.37 14.10 -17.38
CA GLY A 131 23.31 13.99 -18.49
C GLY A 131 23.36 12.61 -19.14
N GLU A 132 22.69 11.60 -18.55
CA GLU A 132 22.59 10.25 -19.11
C GLU A 132 21.22 9.93 -19.73
N GLU A 133 20.29 10.88 -19.74
CA GLU A 133 18.91 10.70 -20.21
C GLU A 133 18.83 10.17 -21.62
N GLY A 134 19.78 10.57 -22.47
CA GLY A 134 19.87 10.13 -23.86
C GLY A 134 20.13 8.64 -24.06
N LYS A 135 20.64 7.96 -23.01
CA LYS A 135 20.93 6.51 -23.05
C LYS A 135 19.71 5.62 -22.84
N TYR A 136 18.62 6.17 -22.24
CA TYR A 136 17.51 5.40 -21.70
C TYR A 136 16.17 5.92 -22.24
N LYS A 137 15.80 5.56 -23.48
CA LYS A 137 14.60 6.04 -24.18
C LYS A 137 13.48 5.01 -24.27
N SER A 138 13.81 3.74 -24.05
CA SER A 138 12.89 2.60 -24.21
C SER A 138 13.26 1.44 -23.29
N LEU A 139 12.36 0.46 -23.15
CA LEU A 139 12.67 -0.78 -22.42
C LEU A 139 13.86 -1.52 -23.05
N ALA A 140 14.02 -1.47 -24.36
CA ALA A 140 15.15 -2.12 -25.05
C ALA A 140 16.50 -1.49 -24.66
N ASP A 141 16.52 -0.18 -24.39
CA ASP A 141 17.74 0.48 -23.92
C ASP A 141 18.10 0.10 -22.47
N LEU A 142 17.10 -0.31 -21.69
CA LEU A 142 17.28 -0.72 -20.30
C LEU A 142 17.62 -2.19 -20.16
N ASP A 143 17.10 -3.04 -21.07
CA ASP A 143 17.22 -4.50 -20.98
C ASP A 143 18.51 -5.01 -21.65
N ARG A 144 19.65 -4.54 -21.15
CA ARG A 144 20.99 -4.91 -21.62
C ARG A 144 21.86 -5.34 -20.46
N PRO A 145 22.74 -6.33 -20.62
CA PRO A 145 23.57 -6.89 -19.53
C PRO A 145 24.44 -5.87 -18.80
N GLU A 146 24.90 -4.83 -19.52
CA GLU A 146 25.71 -3.75 -18.96
C GLU A 146 24.92 -2.74 -18.13
N VAL A 147 23.58 -2.70 -18.24
CA VAL A 147 22.73 -1.77 -17.49
C VAL A 147 22.44 -2.32 -16.10
N LYS A 148 22.89 -1.59 -15.09
CA LYS A 148 22.64 -1.91 -13.68
C LYS A 148 21.34 -1.24 -13.22
N VAL A 149 20.33 -2.05 -12.98
CA VAL A 149 18.99 -1.64 -12.54
C VAL A 149 18.86 -1.88 -11.05
N MET A 150 18.62 -0.83 -10.25
CA MET A 150 18.45 -0.96 -8.80
C MET A 150 16.98 -0.84 -8.42
N VAL A 151 16.52 -1.74 -7.55
CA VAL A 151 15.16 -1.77 -6.99
C VAL A 151 15.18 -2.25 -5.54
N ASN A 152 14.14 -1.91 -4.78
CA ASN A 152 13.89 -2.51 -3.47
C ASN A 152 13.16 -3.85 -3.61
N PRO A 153 13.37 -4.80 -2.69
CA PRO A 153 12.74 -6.12 -2.76
C PRO A 153 11.27 -6.12 -2.34
N GLY A 154 10.49 -7.05 -2.88
CA GLY A 154 9.11 -7.36 -2.49
C GLY A 154 8.04 -6.47 -3.13
N GLY A 155 8.43 -5.36 -3.77
CA GLY A 155 7.53 -4.41 -4.39
C GLY A 155 7.19 -4.71 -5.86
N THR A 156 6.35 -3.84 -6.44
CA THR A 156 6.01 -3.92 -7.87
C THR A 156 7.14 -3.45 -8.78
N ASN A 157 8.11 -2.68 -8.27
CA ASN A 157 9.30 -2.26 -9.01
C ASN A 157 10.20 -3.45 -9.31
N GLU A 158 10.45 -4.31 -8.31
CA GLU A 158 11.21 -5.55 -8.50
C GLU A 158 10.49 -6.50 -9.48
N LYS A 159 9.17 -6.70 -9.32
CA LYS A 159 8.38 -7.53 -10.24
C LYS A 159 8.46 -7.01 -11.67
N PHE A 160 8.35 -5.69 -11.85
CA PHE A 160 8.48 -5.06 -13.16
C PHE A 160 9.86 -5.29 -13.76
N ALA A 161 10.94 -5.02 -13.02
CA ALA A 161 12.30 -5.21 -13.48
C ALA A 161 12.55 -6.67 -13.90
N LYS A 162 12.21 -7.65 -13.05
CA LYS A 162 12.36 -9.08 -13.36
C LYS A 162 11.58 -9.53 -14.60
N SER A 163 10.39 -8.98 -14.84
CA SER A 163 9.53 -9.40 -15.95
C SER A 163 9.82 -8.69 -17.26
N ARG A 164 10.32 -7.45 -17.21
CA ARG A 164 10.45 -6.58 -18.39
C ARG A 164 11.89 -6.31 -18.79
N LEU A 165 12.84 -6.61 -17.89
CA LEU A 165 14.27 -6.38 -18.07
C LEU A 165 15.07 -7.66 -17.70
N PRO A 166 14.77 -8.81 -18.34
CA PRO A 166 15.37 -10.09 -17.96
C PRO A 166 16.87 -10.20 -18.26
N HIS A 167 17.41 -9.35 -19.13
CA HIS A 167 18.84 -9.36 -19.50
C HIS A 167 19.64 -8.31 -18.69
N ALA A 168 19.00 -7.31 -18.10
CA ALA A 168 19.68 -6.27 -17.31
C ALA A 168 20.28 -6.84 -16.02
N THR A 169 21.35 -6.22 -15.54
CA THR A 169 21.93 -6.56 -14.23
C THR A 169 21.08 -5.96 -13.10
N LEU A 170 20.28 -6.81 -12.44
CA LEU A 170 19.41 -6.38 -11.34
C LEU A 170 20.17 -6.32 -10.02
N LEU A 171 20.16 -5.16 -9.36
CA LEU A 171 20.71 -4.92 -8.04
C LEU A 171 19.57 -4.70 -7.04
N ILE A 172 19.59 -5.44 -5.94
CA ILE A 172 18.59 -5.33 -4.87
C ILE A 172 19.18 -4.51 -3.74
N HIS A 173 18.45 -3.45 -3.32
CA HIS A 173 18.77 -2.63 -2.16
C HIS A 173 17.57 -2.54 -1.22
N GLU A 174 17.75 -2.92 0.06
CA GLU A 174 16.64 -3.11 1.01
C GLU A 174 15.88 -1.81 1.32
N LYS A 175 16.57 -0.66 1.32
CA LYS A 175 15.98 0.62 1.70
C LYS A 175 15.67 1.47 0.45
N ASN A 176 14.40 1.50 0.07
CA ASN A 176 13.94 2.23 -1.12
C ASN A 176 14.41 3.69 -1.14
N ALA A 177 14.27 4.40 -0.02
CA ALA A 177 14.62 5.82 0.07
C ALA A 177 16.11 6.15 -0.13
N GLU A 178 17.02 5.16 -0.03
CA GLU A 178 18.45 5.34 -0.28
C GLU A 178 18.82 5.21 -1.77
N ILE A 179 18.01 4.48 -2.56
CA ILE A 179 18.31 4.16 -3.96
C ILE A 179 18.58 5.41 -4.81
N PRO A 180 17.80 6.51 -4.74
CA PRO A 180 18.07 7.71 -5.54
C PRO A 180 19.47 8.30 -5.31
N SER A 181 19.96 8.29 -4.08
CA SER A 181 21.32 8.76 -3.77
C SER A 181 22.37 7.82 -4.37
N LEU A 182 22.14 6.51 -4.33
CA LEU A 182 23.04 5.52 -4.94
C LEU A 182 23.09 5.65 -6.47
N ILE A 183 21.98 6.00 -7.12
CA ILE A 183 21.96 6.35 -8.55
C ILE A 183 22.81 7.60 -8.81
N ALA A 184 22.61 8.66 -8.03
CA ALA A 184 23.38 9.90 -8.16
C ALA A 184 24.89 9.69 -7.97
N GLU A 185 25.29 8.72 -7.13
CA GLU A 185 26.68 8.32 -6.87
C GLU A 185 27.24 7.33 -7.91
N GLY A 186 26.45 6.87 -8.87
CA GLY A 186 26.90 5.93 -9.90
C GLY A 186 27.03 4.48 -9.43
N LYS A 187 26.42 4.09 -8.31
CA LYS A 187 26.42 2.70 -7.82
C LYS A 187 25.55 1.78 -8.68
N ALA A 188 24.54 2.33 -9.34
CA ALA A 188 23.77 1.72 -10.41
C ALA A 188 23.46 2.77 -11.48
N ASP A 189 22.91 2.33 -12.61
CA ASP A 189 22.65 3.21 -13.75
C ASP A 189 21.25 3.82 -13.65
N ILE A 190 20.27 3.00 -13.30
CA ILE A 190 18.88 3.41 -13.18
C ILE A 190 18.21 2.80 -11.96
N MET A 191 17.17 3.49 -11.48
CA MET A 191 16.16 2.96 -10.57
C MET A 191 14.86 2.78 -11.33
N ILE A 192 14.18 1.63 -11.21
CA ILE A 192 12.78 1.53 -11.60
C ILE A 192 11.94 2.08 -10.46
N THR A 193 11.08 3.04 -10.78
CA THR A 193 10.22 3.73 -9.82
C THR A 193 8.91 4.18 -10.45
N GLU A 194 8.10 4.97 -9.76
CA GLU A 194 6.87 5.57 -10.24
C GLU A 194 7.07 7.05 -10.59
N THR A 195 6.21 7.55 -11.49
CA THR A 195 6.31 8.91 -12.04
C THR A 195 6.39 10.00 -10.96
N MET A 196 5.58 9.90 -9.89
CA MET A 196 5.57 10.90 -8.83
C MET A 196 6.82 10.83 -7.93
N GLU A 197 7.29 9.64 -7.62
CA GLU A 197 8.54 9.45 -6.86
C GLU A 197 9.73 9.99 -7.66
N ALA A 198 9.81 9.65 -8.96
CA ALA A 198 10.86 10.15 -9.84
C ALA A 198 10.88 11.69 -9.90
N ARG A 199 9.71 12.33 -10.10
CA ARG A 199 9.58 13.80 -10.10
C ARG A 199 10.03 14.40 -8.77
N ARG A 200 9.66 13.79 -7.64
CA ARG A 200 10.06 14.25 -6.31
C ARG A 200 11.57 14.22 -6.16
N TYR A 201 12.23 13.11 -6.52
CA TYR A 201 13.68 12.99 -6.37
C TYR A 201 14.47 13.89 -7.34
N VAL A 202 13.99 14.13 -8.55
CA VAL A 202 14.59 15.12 -9.47
C VAL A 202 14.54 16.52 -8.88
N ARG A 203 13.42 16.88 -8.22
CA ARG A 203 13.33 18.19 -7.52
C ARG A 203 14.26 18.29 -6.30
N MET A 204 14.51 17.18 -5.62
CA MET A 204 15.35 17.14 -4.41
C MET A 204 16.85 17.03 -4.69
N ASN A 205 17.24 16.54 -5.88
CA ASN A 205 18.64 16.27 -6.21
C ASN A 205 18.90 16.58 -7.69
N GLU A 206 19.62 17.67 -7.94
CA GLU A 206 19.98 18.15 -9.28
C GLU A 206 20.84 17.18 -10.11
N LYS A 207 21.45 16.17 -9.47
CA LYS A 207 22.24 15.12 -10.14
C LYS A 207 21.37 14.03 -10.77
N LEU A 208 20.06 14.10 -10.58
CA LEU A 208 19.10 13.09 -11.06
C LEU A 208 18.25 13.63 -12.21
N ALA A 209 17.77 12.72 -13.04
CA ALA A 209 16.86 12.96 -14.15
C ALA A 209 15.84 11.82 -14.29
N ALA A 210 14.66 12.14 -14.83
CA ALA A 210 13.58 11.18 -15.09
C ALA A 210 13.06 11.33 -16.52
N PRO A 211 13.79 10.81 -17.54
CA PRO A 211 13.52 11.11 -18.96
C PRO A 211 12.20 10.56 -19.48
N LEU A 212 11.61 9.56 -18.82
CA LEU A 212 10.39 8.89 -19.24
C LEU A 212 9.19 9.19 -18.34
N VAL A 213 9.27 10.22 -17.51
CA VAL A 213 8.21 10.53 -16.53
C VAL A 213 6.88 10.94 -17.19
N ASP A 214 6.92 11.56 -18.38
CA ASP A 214 5.73 11.95 -19.14
C ASP A 214 5.23 10.86 -20.10
N LYS A 215 6.03 9.81 -20.31
CA LYS A 215 5.70 8.63 -21.12
C LYS A 215 6.05 7.34 -20.36
N PRO A 216 5.38 7.08 -19.24
CA PRO A 216 5.71 5.93 -18.40
C PRO A 216 5.39 4.60 -19.11
N PHE A 217 6.05 3.53 -18.68
CA PHE A 217 5.88 2.18 -19.23
C PHE A 217 4.53 1.54 -18.90
N THR A 218 3.86 2.01 -17.84
CA THR A 218 2.57 1.48 -17.37
C THR A 218 1.63 2.60 -16.97
N ARG A 219 0.35 2.24 -16.76
CA ARG A 219 -0.64 3.11 -16.10
C ARG A 219 -1.30 2.30 -14.99
N SER A 220 -1.32 2.85 -13.80
CA SER A 220 -1.85 2.21 -12.59
C SER A 220 -2.42 3.26 -11.65
N ARG A 221 -3.18 2.81 -10.64
CA ARG A 221 -3.62 3.63 -9.51
C ARG A 221 -3.14 3.01 -8.20
N PHE A 222 -2.95 3.83 -7.19
CA PHE A 222 -2.81 3.35 -5.82
C PHE A 222 -4.17 2.99 -5.23
N GLY A 223 -4.16 2.25 -4.13
CA GLY A 223 -5.34 1.92 -3.34
C GLY A 223 -4.92 1.51 -1.93
N ALA A 224 -5.83 1.65 -0.97
CA ALA A 224 -5.66 1.08 0.35
C ALA A 224 -5.72 -0.44 0.28
N LEU A 225 -4.89 -1.12 1.09
CA LEU A 225 -4.82 -2.58 1.14
C LEU A 225 -5.34 -3.06 2.50
N MET A 226 -6.28 -4.01 2.47
CA MET A 226 -6.96 -4.55 3.65
C MET A 226 -7.00 -6.07 3.63
N ALA A 227 -7.20 -6.69 4.78
CA ALA A 227 -7.54 -8.10 4.84
C ALA A 227 -8.87 -8.35 4.11
N LYS A 228 -9.05 -9.56 3.53
CA LYS A 228 -10.34 -9.96 2.96
C LYS A 228 -11.34 -10.24 4.06
N GLY A 229 -12.62 -10.04 3.69
CA GLY A 229 -13.73 -10.48 4.49
C GLY A 229 -14.49 -9.37 5.20
N ASP A 230 -14.00 -8.14 5.18
CA ASP A 230 -14.70 -6.98 5.73
C ASP A 230 -15.19 -6.05 4.59
N GLN A 231 -16.37 -6.36 4.08
CA GLN A 231 -16.97 -5.59 2.99
C GLN A 231 -17.44 -4.21 3.49
N ASP A 232 -17.90 -4.10 4.73
CA ASP A 232 -18.41 -2.85 5.28
C ASP A 232 -17.27 -1.84 5.47
N PHE A 233 -16.12 -2.27 5.97
CA PHE A 233 -14.94 -1.42 6.06
C PHE A 233 -14.41 -1.03 4.67
N LEU A 234 -14.35 -1.96 3.72
CA LEU A 234 -13.97 -1.66 2.33
C LEU A 234 -14.93 -0.63 1.70
N ASN A 235 -16.24 -0.79 1.89
CA ASN A 235 -17.25 0.16 1.39
C ASN A 235 -17.08 1.53 2.04
N TYR A 236 -16.79 1.59 3.34
CA TYR A 236 -16.51 2.85 4.03
C TYR A 236 -15.28 3.55 3.46
N VAL A 237 -14.18 2.82 3.27
CA VAL A 237 -12.95 3.39 2.68
C VAL A 237 -13.21 3.90 1.26
N ASN A 238 -13.98 3.18 0.44
CA ASN A 238 -14.32 3.61 -0.91
C ASN A 238 -15.23 4.85 -0.89
N PHE A 239 -16.22 4.88 -0.01
CA PHE A 239 -17.05 6.07 0.18
C PHE A 239 -16.21 7.28 0.60
N PHE A 240 -15.33 7.10 1.58
CA PHE A 240 -14.40 8.15 2.02
C PHE A 240 -13.56 8.69 0.86
N LEU A 241 -12.96 7.83 0.02
CA LEU A 241 -12.16 8.25 -1.13
C LEU A 241 -12.99 9.06 -2.15
N ALA A 242 -14.23 8.64 -2.40
CA ALA A 242 -15.14 9.35 -3.31
C ALA A 242 -15.53 10.74 -2.76
N GLU A 243 -15.76 10.86 -1.45
CA GLU A 243 -16.03 12.16 -0.81
C GLU A 243 -14.82 13.08 -0.88
N MET A 244 -13.59 12.57 -0.64
CA MET A 244 -12.36 13.36 -0.77
C MET A 244 -12.10 13.85 -2.21
N GLU A 245 -12.50 13.08 -3.22
CA GLU A 245 -12.47 13.52 -4.62
C GLU A 245 -13.53 14.61 -4.88
N THR A 246 -14.74 14.41 -4.35
CA THR A 246 -15.90 15.28 -4.60
C THR A 246 -15.74 16.67 -3.96
N ASP A 247 -15.19 16.74 -2.75
CA ASP A 247 -15.01 17.99 -2.01
C ASP A 247 -13.71 18.76 -2.34
N GLY A 248 -12.87 18.20 -3.24
CA GLY A 248 -11.59 18.78 -3.67
C GLY A 248 -10.42 18.56 -2.70
N THR A 249 -10.62 17.79 -1.64
CA THR A 249 -9.54 17.44 -0.70
C THR A 249 -8.43 16.64 -1.38
N MET A 250 -8.80 15.73 -2.29
CA MET A 250 -7.82 14.95 -3.04
C MET A 250 -6.93 15.85 -3.90
N ASP A 251 -7.51 16.82 -4.60
CA ASP A 251 -6.77 17.81 -5.41
C ASP A 251 -5.81 18.64 -4.55
N ALA A 252 -6.24 19.07 -3.38
CA ALA A 252 -5.41 19.84 -2.44
C ALA A 252 -4.21 19.01 -1.92
N LEU A 253 -4.41 17.71 -1.67
CA LEU A 253 -3.32 16.80 -1.30
C LEU A 253 -2.35 16.59 -2.48
N GLU A 254 -2.86 16.45 -3.71
CA GLU A 254 -2.02 16.38 -4.91
C GLU A 254 -1.16 17.63 -5.09
N ASP A 255 -1.75 18.81 -4.92
CA ASP A 255 -1.02 20.07 -5.02
C ASP A 255 0.09 20.19 -3.97
N THR A 256 -0.17 19.68 -2.76
CA THR A 256 0.80 19.75 -1.65
C THR A 256 1.96 18.77 -1.81
N TYR A 257 1.69 17.53 -2.22
CA TYR A 257 2.66 16.45 -2.15
C TYR A 257 3.20 15.98 -3.50
N ILE A 258 2.39 16.09 -4.58
CA ILE A 258 2.69 15.48 -5.88
C ILE A 258 3.16 16.52 -6.89
N LYS A 259 2.46 17.64 -7.04
CA LYS A 259 2.78 18.74 -7.98
C LYS A 259 3.87 19.64 -7.43
#